data_d0707e2e1b6df4db20aad08458d776cc
#
_entry.id   d0707e2e1b6df4db20aad08458d776cc
#
_cell.length_a   1.000
_cell.length_b   1.000
_cell.length_c   1.000
_cell.angle_alpha   90.00
_cell.angle_beta   90.00
_cell.angle_gamma   90.00
#
_symmetry.space_group_name_H-M   'P 1'
#
loop_
_entity.id
_entity.type
_entity.pdbx_description
1 polymer ?
#
loop_
_entity_poly.entity_id
_entity_poly.type
_entity_poly.pdbx_seq_one_letter_code
_entity_poly.pdbx_strand_id
1 'polypeptide(L)'
;MKPIELVLRGEHIALDALLKTTGLAPSGGAAKAMVADGQVRVDGLDERRKTRKVRAGQVVQVGDVCVRVLAASAGNAVGDG
;
A
#
# COMPACT_ATOMS: atom_id res chain seq x y z
N MET A 1 -11.88 0.57 -11.72
CA MET A 1 -10.97 0.64 -10.57
C MET A 1 -11.26 -0.48 -9.59
N LYS A 2 -10.24 -1.17 -9.16
CA LYS A 2 -10.41 -2.31 -8.26
C LYS A 2 -9.85 -1.97 -6.89
N PRO A 3 -10.70 -1.79 -5.89
CA PRO A 3 -10.21 -1.47 -4.55
C PRO A 3 -9.71 -2.73 -3.83
N ILE A 4 -8.57 -2.57 -3.17
CA ILE A 4 -8.01 -3.60 -2.31
C ILE A 4 -7.85 -2.96 -0.94
N GLU A 5 -8.19 -3.69 0.10
CA GLU A 5 -7.98 -3.20 1.45
C GLU A 5 -6.86 -3.98 2.10
N LEU A 6 -5.91 -3.27 2.67
CA LEU A 6 -4.79 -3.86 3.38
C LEU A 6 -4.83 -3.41 4.81
N VAL A 7 -4.98 -4.36 5.72
CA VAL A 7 -4.95 -4.05 7.15
C VAL A 7 -3.51 -4.05 7.63
N LEU A 8 -3.10 -2.89 8.12
CA LEU A 8 -1.72 -2.68 8.56
C LEU A 8 -1.52 -3.24 9.96
N ARG A 9 -0.46 -4.02 10.14
CA ARG A 9 -0.18 -4.63 11.43
C ARG A 9 0.83 -3.89 12.26
N GLY A 10 1.24 -2.75 11.84
CA GLY A 10 2.19 -1.91 12.57
C GLY A 10 1.90 -0.48 12.24
N GLU A 11 2.91 0.36 12.39
CA GLU A 11 2.75 1.78 12.12
C GLU A 11 2.82 2.11 10.63
N HIS A 12 3.49 1.27 9.87
CA HIS A 12 3.67 1.49 8.44
C HIS A 12 4.05 0.19 7.74
N ILE A 13 4.00 0.24 6.43
CA ILE A 13 4.51 -0.83 5.57
C ILE A 13 5.31 -0.18 4.45
N ALA A 14 6.43 -0.77 4.09
CA ALA A 14 7.21 -0.27 2.97
C ALA A 14 6.43 -0.48 1.67
N LEU A 15 6.55 0.47 0.74
CA LEU A 15 5.78 0.43 -0.49
C LEU A 15 6.02 -0.85 -1.30
N ASP A 16 7.27 -1.29 -1.42
CA ASP A 16 7.57 -2.52 -2.14
C ASP A 16 6.94 -3.74 -1.46
N ALA A 17 6.97 -3.77 -0.14
CA ALA A 17 6.34 -4.85 0.61
C ALA A 17 4.81 -4.83 0.43
N LEU A 18 4.22 -3.67 0.38
CA LEU A 18 2.79 -3.51 0.15
C LEU A 18 2.39 -4.09 -1.20
N LEU A 19 3.15 -3.77 -2.23
CA LEU A 19 2.86 -4.26 -3.58
C LEU A 19 2.95 -5.78 -3.64
N LYS A 20 3.92 -6.35 -2.95
CA LYS A 20 4.08 -7.80 -2.91
C LYS A 20 2.96 -8.44 -2.11
N THR A 21 2.64 -7.88 -0.95
CA THR A 21 1.62 -8.43 -0.06
C THR A 21 0.24 -8.44 -0.71
N THR A 22 -0.08 -7.41 -1.48
CA THR A 22 -1.39 -7.30 -2.14
C THR A 22 -1.45 -8.13 -3.43
N GLY A 23 -0.34 -8.69 -3.86
CA GLY A 23 -0.30 -9.46 -5.09
C GLY A 23 -0.19 -8.61 -6.35
N LEU A 24 -0.05 -7.30 -6.21
CA LEU A 24 0.14 -6.43 -7.38
C LEU A 24 1.50 -6.63 -8.01
N ALA A 25 2.47 -7.08 -7.22
CA ALA A 25 3.78 -7.46 -7.72
C ALA A 25 4.04 -8.92 -7.35
N PRO A 26 4.52 -9.74 -8.28
CA PRO A 26 4.79 -11.16 -8.00
C PRO A 26 6.00 -11.38 -7.11
N SER A 27 6.86 -10.38 -6.99
CA SER A 27 8.07 -10.50 -6.18
C SER A 27 8.52 -9.12 -5.73
N GLY A 28 9.46 -9.10 -4.78
CA GLY A 28 10.04 -7.84 -4.33
C GLY A 28 10.77 -7.11 -5.45
N GLY A 29 11.44 -7.87 -6.32
CA GLY A 29 12.12 -7.26 -7.47
C GLY A 29 11.16 -6.60 -8.43
N ALA A 30 10.02 -7.25 -8.69
CA ALA A 30 9.00 -6.66 -9.55
C ALA A 30 8.40 -5.41 -8.90
N ALA A 31 8.19 -5.45 -7.59
CA ALA A 31 7.66 -4.29 -6.87
C ALA A 31 8.60 -3.10 -7.01
N LYS A 32 9.88 -3.33 -6.84
CA LYS A 32 10.88 -2.27 -6.97
C LYS A 32 10.89 -1.68 -8.37
N ALA A 33 10.77 -2.52 -9.38
CA ALA A 33 10.73 -2.07 -10.76
C ALA A 33 9.50 -1.23 -11.04
N MET A 34 8.36 -1.62 -10.52
CA MET A 34 7.11 -0.87 -10.68
C MET A 34 7.23 0.53 -10.09
N VAL A 35 7.81 0.63 -8.91
CA VAL A 35 8.01 1.92 -8.26
C VAL A 35 8.99 2.78 -9.06
N ALA A 36 10.08 2.20 -9.49
CA ALA A 36 11.09 2.92 -10.27
C ALA A 36 10.55 3.42 -11.60
N ASP A 37 9.63 2.66 -12.20
CA ASP A 37 9.03 3.04 -13.47
C ASP A 37 7.97 4.14 -13.35
N GLY A 38 7.65 4.54 -12.14
CA GLY A 38 6.64 5.58 -11.95
C GLY A 38 5.21 5.07 -12.09
N GLN A 39 5.00 3.79 -11.91
CA GLN A 39 3.67 3.20 -12.01
C GLN A 39 2.85 3.34 -10.74
N VAL A 40 3.47 3.80 -9.66
CA VAL A 40 2.87 3.79 -8.34
C VAL A 40 2.64 5.20 -7.83
N ARG A 41 1.45 5.45 -7.30
CA ARG A 41 1.11 6.72 -6.67
C ARG A 41 0.67 6.48 -5.25
N VAL A 42 1.07 7.37 -4.36
CA VAL A 42 0.63 7.36 -2.98
C VAL A 42 -0.13 8.65 -2.74
N ASP A 43 -1.39 8.53 -2.33
CA ASP A 43 -2.28 9.68 -2.12
C ASP A 43 -2.37 10.59 -3.36
N GLY A 44 -2.32 9.97 -4.54
CA GLY A 44 -2.45 10.70 -5.80
C GLY A 44 -1.16 11.31 -6.33
N LEU A 45 -0.05 11.12 -5.63
CA LEU A 45 1.24 11.67 -6.03
C LEU A 45 2.17 10.55 -6.45
N ASP A 46 2.93 10.79 -7.52
CA ASP A 46 3.91 9.82 -7.96
C ASP A 46 4.91 9.52 -6.85
N GLU A 47 5.14 8.25 -6.60
CA GLU A 47 6.11 7.82 -5.61
C GLU A 47 7.13 6.92 -6.26
N ARG A 48 8.40 7.31 -6.20
CA ARG A 48 9.49 6.53 -6.80
C ARG A 48 10.41 5.89 -5.78
N ARG A 49 10.08 6.06 -4.51
CA ARG A 49 10.87 5.46 -3.43
C ARG A 49 10.27 4.12 -3.07
N LYS A 50 10.98 3.06 -3.38
CA LYS A 50 10.52 1.69 -3.09
C LYS A 50 10.36 1.44 -1.59
N THR A 51 11.11 2.17 -0.78
CA THR A 51 11.07 2.02 0.67
C THR A 51 10.18 3.04 1.36
N ARG A 52 9.35 3.77 0.59
CA ARG A 52 8.42 4.73 1.17
C ARG A 52 7.57 4.05 2.23
N LYS A 53 7.48 4.67 3.40
CA LYS A 53 6.65 4.15 4.47
C LYS A 53 5.21 4.59 4.26
N VAL A 54 4.34 3.61 4.06
CA VAL A 54 2.92 3.85 3.84
C VAL A 54 2.19 3.58 5.14
N ARG A 55 1.35 4.52 5.54
CA ARG A 55 0.64 4.44 6.81
C ARG A 55 -0.85 4.26 6.61
N ALA A 56 -1.53 3.90 7.67
CA ALA A 56 -2.99 3.77 7.63
C ALA A 56 -3.62 5.10 7.22
N GLY A 57 -4.66 5.01 6.41
CA GLY A 57 -5.34 6.17 5.88
C GLY A 57 -4.82 6.62 4.53
N GLN A 58 -3.70 6.08 4.09
CA GLN A 58 -3.15 6.41 2.79
C GLN A 58 -3.69 5.46 1.72
N VAL A 59 -3.66 5.90 0.48
CA VAL A 59 -4.13 5.12 -0.66
C VAL A 59 -2.99 4.98 -1.66
N VAL A 60 -2.74 3.75 -2.07
CA VAL A 60 -1.72 3.46 -3.08
C VAL A 60 -2.43 3.09 -4.37
N GLN A 61 -2.05 3.72 -5.47
CA GLN A 61 -2.63 3.44 -6.78
C GLN A 61 -1.59 2.84 -7.72
N VAL A 62 -2.00 1.79 -8.40
CA VAL A 62 -1.19 1.14 -9.43
C VAL A 62 -2.12 0.85 -10.60
N GLY A 63 -1.99 1.61 -11.69
CA GLY A 63 -2.89 1.45 -12.82
C GLY A 63 -4.33 1.64 -12.40
N ASP A 64 -5.16 0.63 -12.59
CA ASP A 64 -6.59 0.69 -12.25
C ASP A 64 -6.88 0.19 -10.84
N VAL A 65 -5.85 -0.15 -10.09
CA VAL A 65 -6.03 -0.73 -8.76
C VAL A 65 -5.71 0.30 -7.69
N CYS A 66 -6.57 0.37 -6.69
CA CYS A 66 -6.37 1.20 -5.51
C CYS A 66 -6.21 0.31 -4.29
N VAL A 67 -5.19 0.57 -3.48
CA VAL A 67 -5.01 -0.13 -2.22
C VAL A 67 -5.27 0.86 -1.09
N ARG A 68 -6.26 0.58 -0.28
CA ARG A 68 -6.57 1.40 0.88
C ARG A 68 -5.89 0.76 2.09
N VAL A 69 -5.06 1.53 2.76
CA VAL A 69 -4.34 1.02 3.92
C VAL A 69 -5.13 1.37 5.17
N LEU A 70 -5.49 0.35 5.92
CA LEU A 70 -6.33 0.48 7.10
C LEU A 70 -5.52 0.11 8.34
N ALA A 71 -5.82 0.78 9.45
CA ALA A 71 -5.17 0.47 10.71
C ALA A 71 -5.82 -0.74 11.37
N ALA A 72 -5.00 -1.70 11.79
CA ALA A 72 -5.51 -2.87 12.48
C ALA A 72 -6.20 -2.48 13.79
N SER A 73 -5.65 -1.51 14.47
CA SER A 73 -6.20 -1.06 15.74
C SER A 73 -7.56 -0.40 15.61
N ALA A 74 -7.91 0.04 14.41
CA ALA A 74 -9.22 0.62 14.20
C ALA A 74 -10.33 -0.37 14.50
N GLY A 75 -10.10 -1.63 14.11
CA GLY A 75 -11.07 -2.67 14.41
C GLY A 75 -11.22 -2.90 15.89
N ASN A 76 -10.12 -2.84 16.61
CA ASN A 76 -10.15 -3.02 18.05
C ASN A 76 -10.88 -1.88 18.73
N ALA A 77 -10.63 -0.67 18.28
CA ALA A 77 -11.30 0.50 18.84
C ALA A 77 -12.81 0.38 18.65
N VAL A 78 -13.21 -0.07 17.51
CA VAL A 78 -14.63 -0.27 17.23
C VAL A 78 -15.21 -1.37 18.11
N GLY A 79 -14.43 -2.41 18.29
CA GLY A 79 -14.87 -3.51 19.11
C GLY A 79 -15.08 -3.11 20.56
N ASP A 80 -14.35 -2.11 20.99
CA ASP A 80 -14.46 -1.63 22.36
C ASP A 80 -15.63 -0.71 22.56
N GLY A 81 -16.03 -0.11 21.51
CA GLY A 81 -17.11 0.86 21.58
C GLY A 81 -18.42 0.23 21.87
#